data_27e97f3c46fd36215e4509b16c2a572c
#
_entry.id   27e97f3c46fd36215e4509b16c2a572c
#
_cell.length_a   1.000
_cell.length_b   1.000
_cell.length_c   1.000
_cell.angle_alpha   90.00
_cell.angle_beta   90.00
_cell.angle_gamma   90.00
#
_symmetry.space_group_name_H-M   'P 1'
#
loop_
_entity.id
_entity.type
_entity.pdbx_description
1 polymer ?
#
loop_
_entity_poly.entity_id
_entity_poly.type
_entity_poly.pdbx_seq_one_letter_code
_entity_poly.pdbx_strand_id
1 'polypeptide(L)'
;MGVSPAGVVHRKVQDVPIIDPTGAQPEAAQAINTRKGATGRGDKKERQDMFAVLKTGGKQYRVQAGDVLRVERLAAEAGETIQFNDVLMLGGDSTVVGAPLVAGAAVQATVIDQIKADKVIHFVKRRRKHSSQRTKGHRQKLTLVRITDILASGGDQTGVKAAIGSGTPAASTAAAAE
;
A
#
# COMPACT_ATOMS: atom_id res chain seq x y z
N MET A 1 -62.06 -28.43 -12.03
CA MET A 1 -61.15 -27.31 -12.18
C MET A 1 -61.14 -26.61 -10.83
N GLY A 2 -60.24 -26.98 -9.96
CA GLY A 2 -60.19 -26.54 -8.59
C GLY A 2 -58.97 -25.68 -8.34
N VAL A 3 -59.19 -24.45 -7.91
CA VAL A 3 -58.14 -23.55 -7.50
C VAL A 3 -58.06 -23.61 -5.96
N SER A 4 -56.94 -24.06 -5.42
CA SER A 4 -56.69 -24.07 -3.97
C SER A 4 -56.09 -22.73 -3.55
N PRO A 5 -56.54 -22.11 -2.43
CA PRO A 5 -55.97 -20.90 -1.91
C PRO A 5 -54.78 -21.19 -0.98
N ALA A 6 -53.83 -20.29 -1.04
CA ALA A 6 -52.58 -20.27 -0.31
C ALA A 6 -52.77 -20.13 1.21
N GLY A 7 -52.01 -20.94 1.94
CA GLY A 7 -51.98 -20.94 3.41
C GLY A 7 -51.23 -19.71 3.98
N VAL A 8 -51.86 -18.99 4.83
CA VAL A 8 -51.30 -17.89 5.63
C VAL A 8 -50.58 -18.51 6.84
N VAL A 9 -49.25 -18.33 6.91
CA VAL A 9 -48.46 -18.78 8.06
C VAL A 9 -48.48 -17.70 9.14
N HIS A 10 -49.19 -17.95 10.21
CA HIS A 10 -49.19 -17.13 11.43
C HIS A 10 -47.87 -17.32 12.17
N ARG A 11 -47.06 -16.27 12.22
CA ARG A 11 -45.91 -16.22 13.13
C ARG A 11 -46.40 -15.90 14.56
N LYS A 12 -46.18 -16.84 15.44
CA LYS A 12 -46.38 -16.77 16.87
C LYS A 12 -45.44 -15.73 17.49
N VAL A 13 -46.00 -14.71 18.07
CA VAL A 13 -45.29 -13.72 18.88
C VAL A 13 -44.87 -14.43 20.17
N GLN A 14 -43.56 -14.50 20.41
CA GLN A 14 -43.00 -15.05 21.64
C GLN A 14 -42.93 -13.93 22.70
N ASP A 15 -43.42 -14.28 23.89
CA ASP A 15 -43.47 -13.50 25.09
C ASP A 15 -42.14 -12.87 25.48
N VAL A 16 -42.17 -11.59 25.78
CA VAL A 16 -41.08 -10.85 26.40
C VAL A 16 -41.30 -10.95 27.91
N PRO A 17 -40.34 -11.42 28.71
CA PRO A 17 -40.47 -11.43 30.16
C PRO A 17 -40.39 -10.02 30.73
N ILE A 18 -41.35 -9.68 31.56
CA ILE A 18 -41.43 -8.49 32.36
C ILE A 18 -40.37 -8.56 33.45
N ILE A 19 -39.48 -7.58 33.49
CA ILE A 19 -38.46 -7.44 34.55
C ILE A 19 -39.05 -6.58 35.66
N ASP A 20 -39.22 -7.18 36.83
CA ASP A 20 -39.64 -6.49 38.05
C ASP A 20 -38.53 -5.56 38.59
N PRO A 21 -38.83 -4.34 39.02
CA PRO A 21 -37.88 -3.45 39.65
C PRO A 21 -37.99 -3.58 41.18
N THR A 22 -37.29 -4.54 41.78
CA THR A 22 -37.12 -4.49 43.24
C THR A 22 -35.81 -5.09 43.68
N GLY A 23 -34.93 -4.21 44.08
CA GLY A 23 -33.93 -4.26 45.13
C GLY A 23 -33.16 -5.53 45.41
N ALA A 24 -31.85 -5.46 45.18
CA ALA A 24 -30.80 -5.86 46.15
C ALA A 24 -29.45 -5.64 45.50
N GLN A 25 -28.68 -4.73 46.03
CA GLN A 25 -27.24 -4.71 45.84
C GLN A 25 -26.60 -5.84 46.63
N PRO A 26 -25.63 -6.52 46.12
CA PRO A 26 -24.49 -6.98 46.91
C PRO A 26 -23.25 -6.19 46.53
N GLU A 27 -22.77 -5.55 47.54
CA GLU A 27 -21.44 -5.00 47.73
C GLU A 27 -20.35 -6.01 47.43
N ALA A 28 -19.22 -5.46 46.99
CA ALA A 28 -17.90 -6.07 46.97
C ALA A 28 -17.52 -7.03 45.85
N ALA A 29 -16.85 -6.44 44.86
CA ALA A 29 -15.54 -6.96 44.39
C ALA A 29 -14.82 -5.82 43.66
N GLN A 30 -13.89 -5.19 44.37
CA GLN A 30 -12.84 -4.35 43.76
C GLN A 30 -12.00 -5.23 42.84
N ALA A 31 -12.40 -5.33 41.57
CA ALA A 31 -11.56 -5.82 40.53
C ALA A 31 -10.66 -4.67 40.07
N ILE A 32 -9.41 -4.76 40.47
CA ILE A 32 -8.29 -3.94 40.07
C ILE A 32 -8.26 -3.86 38.56
N ASN A 33 -8.79 -2.78 38.02
CA ASN A 33 -8.71 -2.48 36.59
C ASN A 33 -7.29 -1.98 36.32
N THR A 34 -6.34 -2.90 36.24
CA THR A 34 -5.03 -2.67 35.65
C THR A 34 -5.25 -2.41 34.16
N ARG A 35 -5.65 -1.21 33.85
CA ARG A 35 -5.54 -0.70 32.48
C ARG A 35 -4.05 -0.68 32.15
N LYS A 36 -3.59 -1.79 31.61
CA LYS A 36 -2.30 -1.90 30.92
C LYS A 36 -2.31 -0.79 29.89
N GLY A 37 -1.52 0.24 30.13
CA GLY A 37 -1.44 1.43 29.31
C GLY A 37 -1.27 1.07 27.84
N ALA A 38 -2.12 1.63 27.04
CA ALA A 38 -1.99 1.58 25.60
C ALA A 38 -0.76 2.42 25.19
N THR A 39 0.40 1.81 25.23
CA THR A 39 1.65 2.29 24.64
C THR A 39 1.63 2.09 23.13
N GLY A 40 0.63 2.63 22.47
CA GLY A 40 0.51 2.48 21.03
C GLY A 40 0.35 3.80 20.27
N ARG A 41 0.27 4.92 21.00
CA ARG A 41 0.02 6.21 20.34
C ARG A 41 1.30 6.98 19.95
N GLY A 42 2.42 6.71 20.62
CA GLY A 42 3.70 7.34 20.33
C GLY A 42 4.26 6.89 18.98
N ASP A 43 4.31 5.59 18.77
CA ASP A 43 4.93 4.99 17.58
C ASP A 43 4.25 5.38 16.26
N LYS A 44 2.95 5.64 16.29
CA LYS A 44 2.19 5.99 15.09
C LYS A 44 2.44 7.44 14.62
N LYS A 45 2.71 8.35 15.56
CA LYS A 45 3.00 9.74 15.25
C LYS A 45 4.44 9.89 14.74
N GLU A 46 5.39 9.23 15.38
CA GLU A 46 6.80 9.23 14.95
C GLU A 46 6.98 8.65 13.55
N ARG A 47 6.22 7.58 13.21
CA ARG A 47 6.21 7.00 11.86
C ARG A 47 5.61 7.92 10.80
N GLN A 48 4.68 8.80 11.17
CA GLN A 48 4.06 9.76 10.23
C GLN A 48 5.00 10.92 9.87
N ASP A 49 5.89 11.28 10.76
CA ASP A 49 6.84 12.38 10.53
C ASP A 49 8.10 11.92 9.78
N MET A 50 8.35 10.59 9.71
CA MET A 50 9.46 10.02 8.96
C MET A 50 9.16 10.02 7.46
N PHE A 51 10.13 10.49 6.68
CA PHE A 51 10.08 10.41 5.22
C PHE A 51 11.34 9.77 4.66
N ALA A 52 11.23 9.17 3.49
CA ALA A 52 12.34 8.64 2.74
C ALA A 52 12.44 9.28 1.35
N VAL A 53 13.63 9.37 0.80
CA VAL A 53 13.85 9.68 -0.60
C VAL A 53 14.34 8.41 -1.27
N LEU A 54 13.51 7.83 -2.12
CA LEU A 54 13.81 6.63 -2.87
C LEU A 54 14.07 6.94 -4.34
N LYS A 55 14.87 6.09 -4.99
CA LYS A 55 15.15 6.14 -6.42
C LYS A 55 14.53 4.93 -7.10
N THR A 56 13.67 5.19 -8.09
CA THR A 56 13.08 4.11 -8.92
C THR A 56 12.75 4.62 -10.32
N GLY A 57 12.88 3.78 -11.34
CA GLY A 57 12.63 4.16 -12.73
C GLY A 57 13.40 5.38 -13.21
N GLY A 58 14.60 5.64 -12.68
CA GLY A 58 15.41 6.81 -13.01
C GLY A 58 14.93 8.14 -12.39
N LYS A 59 13.92 8.10 -11.52
CA LYS A 59 13.35 9.26 -10.83
C LYS A 59 13.51 9.12 -9.32
N GLN A 60 13.48 10.26 -8.63
CA GLN A 60 13.53 10.32 -7.18
C GLN A 60 12.16 10.73 -6.64
N TYR A 61 11.74 10.11 -5.56
CA TYR A 61 10.46 10.35 -4.90
C TYR A 61 10.68 10.55 -3.41
N ARG A 62 10.16 11.65 -2.87
CA ARG A 62 10.02 11.82 -1.42
C ARG A 62 8.71 11.16 -1.00
N VAL A 63 8.76 10.26 -0.04
CA VAL A 63 7.62 9.42 0.36
C VAL A 63 7.48 9.38 1.88
N GLN A 64 6.25 9.24 2.31
CA GLN A 64 5.84 8.99 3.69
C GLN A 64 4.97 7.74 3.76
N ALA A 65 4.84 7.17 4.96
CA ALA A 65 3.94 6.05 5.16
C ALA A 65 2.49 6.45 4.84
N GLY A 66 1.80 5.65 4.01
CA GLY A 66 0.45 5.92 3.53
C GLY A 66 0.36 6.62 2.18
N ASP A 67 1.46 7.15 1.64
CA ASP A 67 1.46 7.83 0.34
C ASP A 67 1.15 6.87 -0.81
N VAL A 68 0.46 7.40 -1.82
CA VAL A 68 0.18 6.69 -3.07
C VAL A 68 0.95 7.32 -4.21
N LEU A 69 1.77 6.52 -4.89
CA LEU A 69 2.66 6.96 -5.95
C LEU A 69 2.40 6.26 -7.27
N ARG A 70 2.67 6.96 -8.36
CA ARG A 70 2.75 6.41 -9.71
C ARG A 70 4.23 6.27 -10.09
N VAL A 71 4.69 5.03 -10.19
CA VAL A 71 6.07 4.71 -10.58
C VAL A 71 6.11 4.05 -11.95
N GLU A 72 7.27 3.98 -12.56
CA GLU A 72 7.45 3.20 -13.81
C GLU A 72 7.08 1.74 -13.57
N ARG A 73 6.73 1.03 -14.63
CA ARG A 73 6.22 -0.33 -14.54
C ARG A 73 7.18 -1.26 -13.80
N LEU A 74 6.67 -1.87 -12.74
CA LEU A 74 7.36 -2.88 -11.96
C LEU A 74 6.91 -4.30 -12.35
N ALA A 75 7.77 -5.29 -12.12
CA ALA A 75 7.48 -6.70 -12.32
C ALA A 75 6.76 -7.28 -11.08
N ALA A 76 5.59 -6.74 -10.78
CA ALA A 76 4.76 -7.14 -9.64
C ALA A 76 3.28 -7.10 -10.03
N GLU A 77 2.47 -7.91 -9.38
CA GLU A 77 1.02 -7.97 -9.60
C GLU A 77 0.27 -7.12 -8.58
N ALA A 78 -1.01 -6.82 -8.87
CA ALA A 78 -1.86 -6.08 -7.95
C ALA A 78 -2.06 -6.89 -6.66
N GLY A 79 -1.92 -6.23 -5.50
CA GLY A 79 -1.99 -6.83 -4.17
C GLY A 79 -0.64 -7.35 -3.65
N GLU A 80 0.40 -7.41 -4.47
CA GLU A 80 1.73 -7.87 -4.05
C GLU A 80 2.44 -6.79 -3.21
N THR A 81 3.14 -7.24 -2.17
CA THR A 81 4.03 -6.35 -1.40
C THR A 81 5.42 -6.39 -1.99
N ILE A 82 5.98 -5.22 -2.24
CA ILE A 82 7.31 -5.02 -2.83
C ILE A 82 8.16 -4.14 -1.94
N GLN A 83 9.45 -4.21 -2.12
CA GLN A 83 10.41 -3.44 -1.34
C GLN A 83 11.36 -2.67 -2.26
N PHE A 84 11.52 -1.38 -1.98
CA PHE A 84 12.51 -0.50 -2.60
C PHE A 84 13.75 -0.44 -1.72
N ASN A 85 14.89 -0.88 -2.23
CA ASN A 85 16.17 -0.87 -1.50
C ASN A 85 17.03 0.36 -1.83
N ASP A 86 16.71 1.05 -2.94
CA ASP A 86 17.44 2.25 -3.37
C ASP A 86 16.96 3.49 -2.60
N VAL A 87 17.32 3.58 -1.32
CA VAL A 87 17.00 4.74 -0.47
C VAL A 87 18.20 5.67 -0.42
N LEU A 88 18.03 6.92 -0.87
CA LEU A 88 19.07 7.94 -0.91
C LEU A 88 19.19 8.68 0.42
N MET A 89 18.06 8.89 1.09
CA MET A 89 17.99 9.68 2.31
C MET A 89 16.79 9.26 3.14
N LEU A 90 16.97 9.29 4.45
CA LEU A 90 15.90 9.20 5.44
C LEU A 90 15.83 10.51 6.21
N GLY A 91 14.64 11.03 6.42
CA GLY A 91 14.40 12.23 7.21
C GLY A 91 13.32 11.98 8.24
N GLY A 92 13.41 12.71 9.33
CA GLY A 92 12.56 12.66 10.50
C GLY A 92 13.25 13.49 11.58
N ASP A 93 13.27 13.00 12.81
CA ASP A 93 13.98 13.66 13.92
C ASP A 93 15.48 13.72 13.66
N SER A 94 16.05 12.70 13.03
CA SER A 94 17.43 12.67 12.55
C SER A 94 17.47 12.40 11.06
N THR A 95 18.24 13.22 10.33
CA THR A 95 18.41 13.08 8.89
C THR A 95 19.63 12.22 8.60
N VAL A 96 19.43 11.13 7.83
CA VAL A 96 20.52 10.25 7.36
C VAL A 96 20.61 10.36 5.85
N VAL A 97 21.77 10.74 5.33
CA VAL A 97 22.05 10.86 3.89
C VAL A 97 22.97 9.71 3.47
N GLY A 98 22.60 9.00 2.43
CA GLY A 98 23.40 7.91 1.87
C GLY A 98 24.57 8.40 1.01
N ALA A 99 25.62 7.60 0.92
CA ALA A 99 26.75 7.83 0.04
C ALA A 99 27.02 6.60 -0.87
N PRO A 100 26.28 6.38 -1.95
CA PRO A 100 25.11 7.09 -2.45
C PRO A 100 23.78 6.62 -1.85
N LEU A 101 23.72 5.44 -1.24
CA LEU A 101 22.54 4.82 -0.65
C LEU A 101 22.71 4.65 0.85
N VAL A 102 21.60 4.66 1.58
CA VAL A 102 21.58 4.36 3.02
C VAL A 102 21.60 2.84 3.17
N ALA A 103 22.67 2.31 3.78
CA ALA A 103 22.82 0.86 3.98
C ALA A 103 21.73 0.31 4.91
N GLY A 104 21.11 -0.80 4.50
CA GLY A 104 20.07 -1.48 5.27
C GLY A 104 18.72 -0.78 5.32
N ALA A 105 18.59 0.42 4.73
CA ALA A 105 17.30 1.11 4.64
C ALA A 105 16.47 0.54 3.50
N ALA A 106 15.17 0.44 3.72
CA ALA A 106 14.23 0.00 2.71
C ALA A 106 12.85 0.65 2.87
N VAL A 107 12.13 0.75 1.78
CA VAL A 107 10.73 1.23 1.77
C VAL A 107 9.85 0.12 1.25
N GLN A 108 8.88 -0.30 2.07
CA GLN A 108 7.89 -1.29 1.69
C GLN A 108 6.65 -0.62 1.10
N ALA A 109 6.11 -1.23 0.07
CA ALA A 109 4.91 -0.74 -0.59
C ALA A 109 4.04 -1.89 -1.09
N THR A 110 2.73 -1.68 -1.10
CA THR A 110 1.77 -2.60 -1.70
C THR A 110 1.37 -2.08 -3.08
N VAL A 111 1.42 -2.94 -4.08
CA VAL A 111 0.95 -2.63 -5.42
C VAL A 111 -0.57 -2.58 -5.44
N ILE A 112 -1.15 -1.45 -5.81
CA ILE A 112 -2.60 -1.29 -5.93
C ILE A 112 -3.06 -1.79 -7.29
N ASP A 113 -2.45 -1.30 -8.38
CA ASP A 113 -2.84 -1.64 -9.74
C ASP A 113 -1.75 -1.32 -10.76
N GLN A 114 -1.85 -1.95 -11.94
CA GLN A 114 -1.03 -1.65 -13.11
C GLN A 114 -1.83 -0.76 -14.06
N ILE A 115 -1.53 0.53 -14.08
CA ILE A 115 -2.27 1.54 -14.81
C ILE A 115 -1.60 1.94 -16.13
N LYS A 116 -2.35 2.59 -16.99
CA LYS A 116 -1.84 3.25 -18.21
C LYS A 116 -2.11 4.75 -18.09
N ALA A 117 -1.09 5.56 -18.32
CA ALA A 117 -1.21 7.01 -18.39
C ALA A 117 -2.13 7.45 -19.54
N ASP A 118 -2.44 8.72 -19.58
CA ASP A 118 -3.19 9.34 -20.68
C ASP A 118 -2.48 9.13 -22.01
N LYS A 119 -3.29 9.08 -23.07
CA LYS A 119 -2.77 8.87 -24.42
C LYS A 119 -2.10 10.15 -24.93
N VAL A 120 -0.79 10.06 -25.15
CA VAL A 120 -0.03 11.12 -25.81
C VAL A 120 -0.04 10.87 -27.30
N ILE A 121 -0.54 11.84 -28.07
CA ILE A 121 -0.65 11.76 -29.51
C ILE A 121 0.60 12.37 -30.14
N HIS A 122 1.32 11.56 -30.89
CA HIS A 122 2.39 12.04 -31.77
C HIS A 122 1.82 12.20 -33.17
N PHE A 123 1.54 13.45 -33.54
CA PHE A 123 1.05 13.81 -34.86
C PHE A 123 2.18 14.40 -35.71
N VAL A 124 2.47 13.76 -36.82
CA VAL A 124 3.51 14.20 -37.76
C VAL A 124 2.86 14.49 -39.10
N LYS A 125 3.07 15.70 -39.65
CA LYS A 125 2.60 16.13 -40.94
C LYS A 125 3.75 16.74 -41.76
N ARG A 126 3.83 16.38 -43.02
CA ARG A 126 4.76 17.03 -43.96
C ARG A 126 4.39 18.49 -44.15
N ARG A 127 5.40 19.33 -44.18
CA ARG A 127 5.22 20.79 -44.24
C ARG A 127 4.89 21.30 -45.66
N ARG A 128 5.39 20.62 -46.69
CA ARG A 128 5.28 21.04 -48.09
C ARG A 128 5.00 19.85 -49.00
N LYS A 129 4.37 20.14 -50.17
CA LYS A 129 4.09 19.19 -51.26
C LYS A 129 3.47 17.88 -50.76
N HIS A 130 2.71 17.18 -51.57
CA HIS A 130 2.17 15.85 -51.33
C HIS A 130 2.11 15.48 -49.80
N SER A 131 1.30 16.22 -49.06
CA SER A 131 1.29 16.16 -47.64
C SER A 131 0.84 14.77 -47.12
N SER A 132 1.76 14.08 -46.48
CA SER A 132 1.43 12.89 -45.70
C SER A 132 1.32 13.26 -44.22
N GLN A 133 0.38 12.66 -43.54
CA GLN A 133 0.20 12.81 -42.10
C GLN A 133 0.17 11.44 -41.45
N ARG A 134 0.74 11.35 -40.25
CA ARG A 134 0.74 10.14 -39.45
C ARG A 134 0.43 10.48 -37.99
N THR A 135 -0.40 9.66 -37.37
CA THR A 135 -0.74 9.79 -35.96
C THR A 135 -0.34 8.49 -35.27
N LYS A 136 0.46 8.59 -34.23
CA LYS A 136 0.83 7.46 -33.36
C LYS A 136 0.55 7.86 -31.92
N GLY A 137 -0.31 7.11 -31.23
CA GLY A 137 -0.59 7.32 -29.83
C GLY A 137 0.25 6.40 -28.95
N HIS A 138 0.69 6.92 -27.80
CA HIS A 138 1.40 6.16 -26.78
C HIS A 138 0.71 6.34 -25.43
N ARG A 139 0.62 5.25 -24.65
CA ARG A 139 0.22 5.27 -23.23
C ARG A 139 1.31 4.62 -22.42
N GLN A 140 1.95 5.39 -21.53
CA GLN A 140 2.97 4.86 -20.63
C GLN A 140 2.31 3.90 -19.63
N LYS A 141 2.92 2.74 -19.46
CA LYS A 141 2.52 1.77 -18.44
C LYS A 141 3.16 2.18 -17.12
N LEU A 142 2.36 2.31 -16.08
CA LEU A 142 2.78 2.72 -14.75
C LEU A 142 2.22 1.74 -13.72
N THR A 143 2.90 1.65 -12.58
CA THR A 143 2.44 0.91 -11.40
C THR A 143 1.97 1.89 -10.34
N LEU A 144 0.79 1.70 -9.79
CA LEU A 144 0.27 2.44 -8.66
C LEU A 144 0.62 1.69 -7.38
N VAL A 145 1.39 2.31 -6.50
CA VAL A 145 1.85 1.71 -5.24
C VAL A 145 1.44 2.57 -4.05
N ARG A 146 1.14 1.91 -2.94
CA ARG A 146 0.94 2.56 -1.64
C ARG A 146 2.09 2.21 -0.73
N ILE A 147 2.74 3.22 -0.18
CA ILE A 147 3.80 3.04 0.81
C ILE A 147 3.17 2.56 2.12
N THR A 148 3.65 1.43 2.62
CA THR A 148 3.21 0.86 3.89
C THR A 148 4.12 1.26 5.02
N ASP A 149 5.41 0.98 4.89
CA ASP A 149 6.38 1.21 5.95
C ASP A 149 7.73 1.71 5.40
N ILE A 150 8.43 2.49 6.24
CA ILE A 150 9.78 2.96 5.97
C ILE A 150 10.69 2.34 7.03
N LEU A 151 11.63 1.51 6.61
CA LEU A 151 12.59 0.84 7.45
C LEU A 151 13.92 1.59 7.40
N ALA A 152 14.36 2.07 8.55
CA ALA A 152 15.64 2.76 8.66
C ALA A 152 16.83 1.79 8.63
N SER A 153 16.60 0.52 9.04
CA SER A 153 17.60 -0.55 9.05
C SER A 153 16.92 -1.91 8.92
N GLY A 154 17.69 -2.93 8.54
CA GLY A 154 17.17 -4.30 8.45
C GLY A 154 16.35 -4.61 7.20
N GLY A 155 16.36 -3.75 6.18
CA GLY A 155 15.68 -3.97 4.92
C GLY A 155 16.10 -5.26 4.21
N ASP A 156 17.34 -5.68 4.34
CA ASP A 156 17.86 -6.88 3.70
C ASP A 156 17.31 -8.20 4.31
N GLN A 157 16.78 -8.14 5.52
CA GLN A 157 16.29 -9.31 6.27
C GLN A 157 14.80 -9.56 6.12
N THR A 158 14.06 -8.68 5.46
CA THR A 158 12.61 -8.74 5.37
C THR A 158 12.08 -9.87 4.48
N GLY A 159 12.90 -10.40 3.57
CA GLY A 159 12.50 -11.43 2.60
C GLY A 159 11.43 -10.97 1.59
N VAL A 160 11.10 -9.69 1.58
CA VAL A 160 10.11 -9.12 0.65
C VAL A 160 10.73 -8.96 -0.74
N LYS A 161 9.96 -9.22 -1.78
CA LYS A 161 10.38 -9.12 -3.16
C LYS A 161 10.89 -7.71 -3.50
N ALA A 162 12.10 -7.62 -4.03
CA ALA A 162 12.65 -6.35 -4.48
C ALA A 162 11.84 -5.75 -5.64
N ALA A 163 11.65 -4.43 -5.61
CA ALA A 163 10.95 -3.67 -6.66
C ALA A 163 11.83 -3.55 -7.91
N ILE A 164 11.76 -4.55 -8.80
CA ILE A 164 12.52 -4.60 -10.05
C ILE A 164 11.64 -4.05 -11.17
N GLY A 165 12.22 -3.18 -12.02
CA GLY A 165 11.56 -2.67 -13.21
C GLY A 165 11.29 -3.80 -14.21
N SER A 166 10.13 -3.80 -14.86
CA SER A 166 9.73 -4.86 -15.81
C SER A 166 10.61 -4.97 -17.06
N GLY A 167 11.54 -4.06 -17.27
CA GLY A 167 12.50 -4.07 -18.37
C GLY A 167 13.93 -4.45 -17.96
N THR A 168 14.19 -4.59 -16.67
CA THR A 168 15.49 -5.03 -16.17
C THR A 168 15.47 -6.55 -16.09
N PRO A 169 16.39 -7.27 -16.77
CA PRO A 169 16.54 -8.69 -16.52
C PRO A 169 16.81 -8.88 -15.03
N ALA A 170 16.08 -9.76 -14.39
CA ALA A 170 16.36 -10.14 -13.01
C ALA A 170 17.83 -10.54 -12.97
N ALA A 171 18.67 -9.71 -12.32
CA ALA A 171 20.03 -10.12 -12.03
C ALA A 171 19.87 -11.37 -11.17
N SER A 172 20.21 -12.51 -11.77
CA SER A 172 20.25 -13.76 -11.06
C SER A 172 21.24 -13.56 -9.92
N THR A 173 20.75 -13.48 -8.70
CA THR A 173 21.52 -13.79 -7.51
C THR A 173 21.80 -15.30 -7.54
N ALA A 174 22.56 -15.72 -8.56
CA ALA A 174 23.14 -17.04 -8.62
C ALA A 174 24.49 -16.95 -7.93
N ALA A 175 24.48 -17.46 -6.70
CA ALA A 175 25.55 -18.21 -6.10
C ALA A 175 26.96 -17.61 -6.17
N ALA A 176 27.41 -17.07 -5.08
CA ALA A 176 28.73 -17.40 -4.60
C ALA A 176 28.57 -18.42 -3.46
N ALA A 177 28.48 -19.67 -3.85
CA ALA A 177 28.75 -20.82 -3.02
C ALA A 177 29.94 -21.52 -3.69
N GLU A 178 31.16 -21.21 -3.25
CA GLU A 178 32.31 -22.06 -3.29
C GLU A 178 33.31 -21.62 -2.22
#